data_c02f6eb2b136a0ddf8dffaf2bdb6a456
#
_entry.id   c02f6eb2b136a0ddf8dffaf2bdb6a456
#
_cell.length_a   1.000
_cell.length_b   1.000
_cell.length_c   1.000
_cell.angle_alpha   90.00
_cell.angle_beta   90.00
_cell.angle_gamma   90.00
#
_symmetry.space_group_name_H-M   'P 1'
#
loop_
_entity.id
_entity.type
_entity.pdbx_description
1 polymer ?
#
loop_
_entity_poly.entity_id
_entity_poly.type
_entity_poly.pdbx_seq_one_letter_code
_entity_poly.pdbx_strand_id
1 'polypeptide(L)'
;MTELKKAIEEMIASGVYSPRICGILDLIIEDKMNSIELKKYLSQQCISINDIKQETLQVIIDYTNTCLEDDILTEQEMRNIQLLKLFLKVKEGDFIDYGKEPEITEILTWQLRKMYNDDVIDKEEALMKNDLQSLFDLSYDQFLDIVNEVAQESLDRGADIKDLDTIIVQNKH
;
A
#
# COMPACT_ATOMS: atom_id res chain seq x y z
N MET A 1 -7.29 1.20 15.19
CA MET A 1 -7.97 2.49 14.95
C MET A 1 -7.26 3.69 15.57
N THR A 2 -6.70 3.58 16.77
CA THR A 2 -5.96 4.68 17.43
C THR A 2 -4.68 5.07 16.67
N GLU A 3 -3.92 4.09 16.19
CA GLU A 3 -2.68 4.31 15.41
C GLU A 3 -2.97 4.94 14.04
N LEU A 4 -3.99 4.44 13.31
CA LEU A 4 -4.42 5.06 12.06
C LEU A 4 -4.77 6.55 12.25
N LYS A 5 -5.54 6.89 13.29
CA LYS A 5 -5.90 8.29 13.55
C LYS A 5 -4.69 9.17 13.83
N LYS A 6 -3.76 8.68 14.65
CA LYS A 6 -2.53 9.40 14.96
C LYS A 6 -1.71 9.68 13.69
N ALA A 7 -1.51 8.67 12.84
CA ALA A 7 -0.84 8.84 11.56
C ALA A 7 -1.56 9.87 10.66
N ILE A 8 -2.89 9.80 10.57
CA ILE A 8 -3.67 10.77 9.80
C ILE A 8 -3.55 12.20 10.38
N GLU A 9 -3.55 12.37 11.70
CA GLU A 9 -3.31 13.68 12.34
C GLU A 9 -1.93 14.25 11.98
N GLU A 10 -0.88 13.41 12.00
CA GLU A 10 0.48 13.77 11.61
C GLU A 10 0.56 14.14 10.12
N MET A 11 -0.11 13.37 9.26
CA MET A 11 -0.22 13.65 7.83
C MET A 11 -0.90 15.00 7.56
N ILE A 12 -2.01 15.32 8.24
CA ILE A 12 -2.66 16.63 8.11
C ILE A 12 -1.73 17.75 8.59
N ALA A 13 -1.05 17.54 9.72
CA ALA A 13 -0.14 18.52 10.29
C ALA A 13 1.07 18.84 9.38
N SER A 14 1.44 17.95 8.47
CA SER A 14 2.48 18.20 7.47
C SER A 14 2.15 19.33 6.48
N GLY A 15 0.87 19.67 6.34
CA GLY A 15 0.38 20.77 5.49
C GLY A 15 0.46 20.51 3.99
N VAL A 16 0.70 19.26 3.56
CA VAL A 16 0.90 18.90 2.16
C VAL A 16 -0.46 18.72 1.42
N TYR A 17 -1.54 18.41 2.16
CA TYR A 17 -2.82 18.08 1.56
C TYR A 17 -3.70 19.29 1.28
N SER A 18 -4.49 19.20 0.21
CA SER A 18 -5.50 20.21 -0.10
C SER A 18 -6.57 20.26 1.01
N PRO A 19 -7.25 21.42 1.21
CA PRO A 19 -8.35 21.51 2.18
C PRO A 19 -9.46 20.47 1.96
N ARG A 20 -9.66 20.03 0.72
CA ARG A 20 -10.64 19.00 0.38
C ARG A 20 -10.25 17.64 0.92
N ILE A 21 -8.98 17.29 0.82
CA ILE A 21 -8.44 16.05 1.38
C ILE A 21 -8.42 16.12 2.90
N CYS A 22 -7.97 17.22 3.50
CA CYS A 22 -8.01 17.41 4.96
C CYS A 22 -9.41 17.15 5.51
N GLY A 23 -10.47 17.70 4.89
CA GLY A 23 -11.83 17.45 5.36
C GLY A 23 -12.31 16.00 5.21
N ILE A 24 -11.75 15.22 4.28
CA ILE A 24 -11.99 13.76 4.21
C ILE A 24 -11.22 13.04 5.31
N LEU A 25 -9.98 13.44 5.57
CA LEU A 25 -9.16 12.87 6.65
C LEU A 25 -9.75 13.17 8.03
N ASP A 26 -10.34 14.35 8.23
CA ASP A 26 -11.07 14.70 9.46
C ASP A 26 -12.22 13.71 9.74
N LEU A 27 -12.91 13.19 8.72
CA LEU A 27 -13.94 12.15 8.90
C LEU A 27 -13.36 10.87 9.52
N ILE A 28 -12.09 10.55 9.25
CA ILE A 28 -11.41 9.39 9.84
C ILE A 28 -11.12 9.66 11.32
N ILE A 29 -10.60 10.84 11.63
CA ILE A 29 -10.30 11.27 13.01
C ILE A 29 -11.57 11.29 13.87
N GLU A 30 -12.69 11.76 13.30
CA GLU A 30 -13.98 11.88 13.97
C GLU A 30 -14.79 10.57 14.09
N ASP A 31 -14.22 9.41 13.76
CA ASP A 31 -14.90 8.11 13.69
C ASP A 31 -16.09 8.06 12.71
N LYS A 32 -16.05 8.89 11.69
CA LYS A 32 -17.08 8.99 10.64
C LYS A 32 -16.66 8.30 9.32
N MET A 33 -15.74 7.35 9.38
CA MET A 33 -15.21 6.64 8.23
C MET A 33 -16.25 5.67 7.64
N ASN A 34 -17.27 6.24 6.97
CA ASN A 34 -18.32 5.48 6.29
C ASN A 34 -18.78 6.19 5.00
N SER A 35 -19.44 5.41 4.14
CA SER A 35 -19.88 5.88 2.82
C SER A 35 -20.92 7.00 2.85
N ILE A 36 -21.71 7.11 3.91
CA ILE A 36 -22.76 8.13 4.04
C ILE A 36 -22.13 9.49 4.30
N GLU A 37 -21.23 9.57 5.29
CA GLU A 37 -20.55 10.80 5.65
C GLU A 37 -19.60 11.26 4.53
N LEU A 38 -18.89 10.35 3.88
CA LEU A 38 -18.07 10.69 2.71
C LEU A 38 -18.94 11.28 1.58
N LYS A 39 -20.07 10.63 1.23
CA LYS A 39 -20.96 11.13 0.19
C LYS A 39 -21.55 12.50 0.55
N LYS A 40 -21.92 12.71 1.81
CA LYS A 40 -22.41 14.00 2.30
C LYS A 40 -21.34 15.09 2.17
N TYR A 41 -20.12 14.81 2.60
CA TYR A 41 -18.99 15.73 2.48
C TYR A 41 -18.73 16.10 1.01
N LEU A 42 -18.59 15.13 0.12
CA LEU A 42 -18.33 15.36 -1.31
C LEU A 42 -19.44 16.20 -1.94
N SER A 43 -20.72 15.94 -1.57
CA SER A 43 -21.86 16.72 -2.07
C SER A 43 -21.81 18.17 -1.58
N GLN A 44 -21.41 18.43 -0.33
CA GLN A 44 -21.24 19.77 0.22
C GLN A 44 -20.12 20.55 -0.48
N GLN A 45 -19.04 19.86 -0.90
CA GLN A 45 -17.95 20.45 -1.63
C GLN A 45 -18.21 20.56 -3.15
N CYS A 46 -19.35 20.07 -3.63
CA CYS A 46 -19.68 20.01 -5.06
C CYS A 46 -18.62 19.28 -5.91
N ILE A 47 -18.03 18.22 -5.38
CA ILE A 47 -17.02 17.38 -6.04
C ILE A 47 -17.43 15.92 -6.04
N SER A 48 -16.86 15.14 -6.95
CA SER A 48 -16.92 13.68 -6.93
C SER A 48 -15.60 13.09 -6.42
N ILE A 49 -15.61 11.83 -6.00
CA ILE A 49 -14.38 11.13 -5.58
C ILE A 49 -13.38 11.01 -6.75
N ASN A 50 -13.86 10.94 -7.99
CA ASN A 50 -12.99 10.85 -9.16
C ASN A 50 -12.24 12.16 -9.42
N ASP A 51 -12.79 13.32 -9.03
CA ASP A 51 -12.13 14.61 -9.20
C ASP A 51 -10.90 14.78 -8.31
N ILE A 52 -10.82 13.97 -7.24
CA ILE A 52 -9.73 13.98 -6.26
C ILE A 52 -9.04 12.62 -6.15
N LYS A 53 -9.20 11.76 -7.15
CA LYS A 53 -8.70 10.38 -7.12
C LYS A 53 -7.18 10.32 -6.92
N GLN A 54 -6.41 11.11 -7.65
CA GLN A 54 -4.96 11.17 -7.48
C GLN A 54 -4.56 11.53 -6.04
N GLU A 55 -5.23 12.52 -5.44
CA GLU A 55 -4.97 12.93 -4.06
C GLU A 55 -5.36 11.83 -3.05
N THR A 56 -6.46 11.11 -3.28
CA THR A 56 -6.87 10.01 -2.40
C THR A 56 -5.95 8.80 -2.48
N LEU A 57 -5.40 8.50 -3.66
CA LEU A 57 -4.37 7.47 -3.82
C LEU A 57 -3.07 7.87 -3.14
N GLN A 58 -2.69 9.15 -3.23
CA GLN A 58 -1.52 9.67 -2.53
C GLN A 58 -1.64 9.53 -1.01
N VAL A 59 -2.82 9.79 -0.43
CA VAL A 59 -3.07 9.56 1.00
C VAL A 59 -2.75 8.12 1.42
N ILE A 60 -3.13 7.14 0.60
CA ILE A 60 -2.86 5.72 0.89
C ILE A 60 -1.36 5.43 0.81
N ILE A 61 -0.69 5.95 -0.20
CA ILE A 61 0.77 5.81 -0.38
C ILE A 61 1.51 6.44 0.79
N ASP A 62 1.16 7.67 1.17
CA ASP A 62 1.80 8.39 2.26
C ASP A 62 1.57 7.69 3.61
N TYR A 63 0.34 7.19 3.87
CA TYR A 63 0.06 6.38 5.05
C TYR A 63 0.90 5.11 5.07
N THR A 64 1.01 4.42 3.93
CA THR A 64 1.84 3.22 3.82
C THR A 64 3.31 3.55 4.11
N ASN A 65 3.84 4.63 3.54
CA ASN A 65 5.21 5.06 3.79
C ASN A 65 5.45 5.40 5.27
N THR A 66 4.48 6.03 5.95
CA THR A 66 4.56 6.29 7.40
C THR A 66 4.66 4.99 8.20
N CYS A 67 3.89 3.96 7.83
CA CYS A 67 3.97 2.64 8.46
C CYS A 67 5.34 1.96 8.22
N LEU A 68 5.98 2.22 7.07
CA LEU A 68 7.26 1.63 6.70
C LEU A 68 8.48 2.28 7.36
N GLU A 69 8.33 3.43 8.01
CA GLU A 69 9.43 4.08 8.73
C GLU A 69 9.98 3.19 9.84
N ASP A 70 9.15 2.37 10.47
CA ASP A 70 9.53 1.52 11.60
C ASP A 70 9.98 0.12 11.18
N ASP A 71 9.43 -0.50 10.14
CA ASP A 71 9.85 -1.81 9.59
C ASP A 71 8.86 -2.37 8.52
N ILE A 72 8.64 -3.70 8.51
CA ILE A 72 7.70 -4.41 7.64
C ILE A 72 6.25 -4.09 8.07
N LEU A 73 5.34 -3.95 7.09
CA LEU A 73 3.92 -3.72 7.35
C LEU A 73 3.33 -4.84 8.23
N THR A 74 2.78 -4.46 9.35
CA THR A 74 2.04 -5.36 10.23
C THR A 74 0.67 -5.71 9.62
N GLU A 75 0.08 -6.81 10.04
CA GLU A 75 -1.29 -7.16 9.65
C GLU A 75 -2.32 -6.04 9.98
N GLN A 76 -2.12 -5.30 11.08
CA GLN A 76 -3.03 -4.21 11.44
C GLN A 76 -2.89 -3.04 10.47
N GLU A 77 -1.69 -2.71 10.03
CA GLU A 77 -1.43 -1.66 9.04
C GLU A 77 -1.98 -2.04 7.67
N MET A 78 -1.77 -3.28 7.24
CA MET A 78 -2.39 -3.79 6.01
C MET A 78 -3.93 -3.70 6.06
N ARG A 79 -4.55 -4.06 7.19
CA ARG A 79 -5.99 -3.87 7.40
C ARG A 79 -6.40 -2.39 7.34
N ASN A 80 -5.61 -1.49 7.90
CA ASN A 80 -5.86 -0.06 7.84
C ASN A 80 -5.80 0.47 6.40
N ILE A 81 -4.81 0.02 5.61
CA ILE A 81 -4.69 0.37 4.19
C ILE A 81 -5.93 -0.12 3.42
N GLN A 82 -6.37 -1.36 3.65
CA GLN A 82 -7.59 -1.89 3.03
C GLN A 82 -8.84 -1.08 3.41
N LEU A 83 -8.96 -0.67 4.68
CA LEU A 83 -10.04 0.20 5.14
C LEU A 83 -10.00 1.58 4.47
N LEU A 84 -8.82 2.18 4.32
CA LEU A 84 -8.63 3.44 3.59
C LEU A 84 -9.04 3.29 2.12
N LYS A 85 -8.59 2.22 1.43
CA LYS A 85 -9.01 1.91 0.05
C LYS A 85 -10.54 1.84 -0.08
N LEU A 86 -11.18 1.09 0.83
CA LEU A 86 -12.64 0.93 0.83
C LEU A 86 -13.36 2.27 1.08
N PHE A 87 -12.90 3.04 2.06
CA PHE A 87 -13.48 4.35 2.41
C PHE A 87 -13.31 5.35 1.27
N LEU A 88 -12.12 5.47 0.70
CA LEU A 88 -11.77 6.39 -0.38
C LEU A 88 -12.24 5.88 -1.78
N LYS A 89 -12.98 4.76 -1.81
CA LYS A 89 -13.53 4.17 -3.05
C LYS A 89 -12.46 3.88 -4.11
N VAL A 90 -11.31 3.42 -3.67
CA VAL A 90 -10.27 2.93 -4.57
C VAL A 90 -10.73 1.61 -5.18
N LYS A 91 -10.58 1.48 -6.48
CA LYS A 91 -10.94 0.31 -7.28
C LYS A 91 -9.68 -0.39 -7.75
N GLU A 92 -9.85 -1.65 -8.11
CA GLU A 92 -8.81 -2.40 -8.82
C GLU A 92 -8.33 -1.62 -10.06
N GLY A 93 -7.03 -1.51 -10.23
CA GLY A 93 -6.38 -0.78 -11.32
C GLY A 93 -6.21 0.73 -11.09
N ASP A 94 -6.92 1.36 -10.13
CA ASP A 94 -6.82 2.81 -9.92
C ASP A 94 -5.36 3.29 -9.72
N PHE A 95 -4.54 2.55 -9.00
CA PHE A 95 -3.14 2.94 -8.80
C PHE A 95 -2.36 3.02 -10.12
N ILE A 96 -2.58 2.07 -11.02
CA ILE A 96 -1.94 2.05 -12.34
C ILE A 96 -2.53 3.13 -13.25
N ASP A 97 -3.86 3.21 -13.31
CA ASP A 97 -4.58 4.16 -14.17
C ASP A 97 -4.25 5.63 -13.85
N TYR A 98 -3.92 5.92 -12.59
CA TYR A 98 -3.53 7.26 -12.13
C TYR A 98 -2.01 7.43 -11.98
N GLY A 99 -1.21 6.52 -12.54
CA GLY A 99 0.26 6.66 -12.63
C GLY A 99 1.00 6.51 -11.30
N LYS A 100 0.45 5.73 -10.35
CA LYS A 100 1.06 5.46 -9.04
C LYS A 100 1.89 4.18 -8.99
N GLU A 101 2.08 3.53 -10.14
CA GLU A 101 2.87 2.31 -10.26
C GLU A 101 4.32 2.46 -9.73
N PRO A 102 5.06 3.55 -10.02
CA PRO A 102 6.43 3.70 -9.52
C PRO A 102 6.52 3.72 -7.99
N GLU A 103 5.63 4.47 -7.33
CA GLU A 103 5.60 4.59 -5.86
C GLU A 103 5.26 3.25 -5.21
N ILE A 104 4.32 2.50 -5.79
CA ILE A 104 3.94 1.16 -5.31
C ILE A 104 5.08 0.17 -5.51
N THR A 105 5.73 0.20 -6.66
CA THR A 105 6.90 -0.65 -6.94
C THR A 105 8.01 -0.39 -5.92
N GLU A 106 8.28 0.86 -5.58
CA GLU A 106 9.27 1.22 -4.55
C GLU A 106 8.90 0.66 -3.18
N ILE A 107 7.64 0.83 -2.74
CA ILE A 107 7.12 0.27 -1.49
C ILE A 107 7.30 -1.25 -1.45
N LEU A 108 6.86 -1.95 -2.49
CA LEU A 108 6.94 -3.42 -2.55
C LEU A 108 8.37 -3.92 -2.61
N THR A 109 9.22 -3.28 -3.40
CA THR A 109 10.64 -3.59 -3.48
C THR A 109 11.31 -3.47 -2.11
N TRP A 110 11.00 -2.39 -1.37
CA TRP A 110 11.52 -2.19 -0.02
C TRP A 110 11.06 -3.28 0.94
N GLN A 111 9.75 -3.61 0.94
CA GLN A 111 9.17 -4.67 1.77
C GLN A 111 9.81 -6.04 1.48
N LEU A 112 9.92 -6.39 0.21
CA LEU A 112 10.51 -7.67 -0.21
C LEU A 112 12.00 -7.75 0.14
N ARG A 113 12.77 -6.65 0.00
CA ARG A 113 14.15 -6.60 0.43
C ARG A 113 14.32 -6.81 1.93
N LYS A 114 13.40 -6.28 2.74
CA LYS A 114 13.39 -6.49 4.17
C LYS A 114 13.07 -7.93 4.54
N MET A 115 12.05 -8.51 3.89
CA MET A 115 11.66 -9.92 4.07
C MET A 115 12.81 -10.88 3.71
N TYR A 116 13.58 -10.58 2.68
CA TYR A 116 14.69 -11.44 2.24
C TYR A 116 16.03 -11.11 2.95
N ASN A 117 16.04 -10.27 3.96
CA ASN A 117 17.28 -9.80 4.57
C ASN A 117 17.91 -10.84 5.52
N ASP A 118 17.17 -11.79 6.03
CA ASP A 118 17.67 -12.89 6.86
C ASP A 118 18.06 -14.14 6.05
N ASP A 119 17.97 -14.05 4.71
CA ASP A 119 18.31 -15.12 3.77
C ASP A 119 17.45 -16.39 3.88
N VAL A 120 16.30 -16.32 4.55
CA VAL A 120 15.34 -17.43 4.70
C VAL A 120 13.93 -16.92 4.45
N ILE A 121 13.27 -17.45 3.43
CA ILE A 121 11.83 -17.19 3.23
C ILE A 121 11.04 -18.27 3.94
N ASP A 122 10.36 -17.92 4.99
CA ASP A 122 9.49 -18.82 5.72
C ASP A 122 8.04 -18.80 5.20
N LYS A 123 7.18 -19.62 5.84
CA LYS A 123 5.77 -19.73 5.43
C LYS A 123 4.96 -18.45 5.71
N GLU A 124 5.32 -17.69 6.74
CA GLU A 124 4.62 -16.45 7.12
C GLU A 124 4.93 -15.36 6.10
N GLU A 125 6.18 -15.25 5.67
CA GLU A 125 6.61 -14.36 4.60
C GLU A 125 5.98 -14.69 3.25
N ALA A 126 5.83 -15.97 2.93
CA ALA A 126 5.14 -16.41 1.72
C ALA A 126 3.65 -16.01 1.71
N LEU A 127 2.97 -16.05 2.87
CA LEU A 127 1.60 -15.55 3.02
C LEU A 127 1.55 -14.02 2.87
N MET A 128 2.47 -13.31 3.52
CA MET A 128 2.56 -11.85 3.44
C MET A 128 2.75 -11.35 2.01
N LYS A 129 3.48 -12.07 1.15
CA LYS A 129 3.60 -11.73 -0.28
C LYS A 129 2.26 -11.68 -1.01
N ASN A 130 1.38 -12.66 -0.75
CA ASN A 130 0.04 -12.69 -1.34
C ASN A 130 -0.81 -11.50 -0.85
N ASP A 131 -0.66 -11.14 0.42
CA ASP A 131 -1.37 -9.98 0.99
C ASP A 131 -0.87 -8.67 0.38
N LEU A 132 0.43 -8.51 0.18
CA LEU A 132 1.03 -7.35 -0.47
C LEU A 132 0.58 -7.19 -1.93
N GLN A 133 0.53 -8.30 -2.70
CA GLN A 133 0.00 -8.27 -4.07
C GLN A 133 -1.43 -7.73 -4.09
N SER A 134 -2.29 -8.27 -3.23
CA SER A 134 -3.70 -7.88 -3.16
C SER A 134 -3.91 -6.47 -2.61
N LEU A 135 -2.98 -5.98 -1.80
CA LEU A 135 -3.07 -4.67 -1.16
C LEU A 135 -3.07 -3.53 -2.17
N PHE A 136 -2.26 -3.65 -3.22
CA PHE A 136 -2.12 -2.65 -4.28
C PHE A 136 -2.79 -3.04 -5.60
N ASP A 137 -3.58 -4.12 -5.60
CA ASP A 137 -4.34 -4.60 -6.77
C ASP A 137 -3.45 -4.88 -7.99
N LEU A 138 -2.21 -5.34 -7.77
CA LEU A 138 -1.31 -5.70 -8.85
C LEU A 138 -1.72 -7.02 -9.49
N SER A 139 -1.58 -7.12 -10.81
CA SER A 139 -1.67 -8.40 -11.49
C SER A 139 -0.55 -9.33 -11.01
N TYR A 140 -0.77 -10.63 -11.16
CA TYR A 140 0.25 -11.62 -10.79
C TYR A 140 1.58 -11.36 -11.52
N ASP A 141 1.53 -11.04 -12.81
CA ASP A 141 2.72 -10.82 -13.62
C ASP A 141 3.50 -9.58 -13.14
N GLN A 142 2.82 -8.45 -12.86
CA GLN A 142 3.44 -7.23 -12.34
C GLN A 142 4.12 -7.49 -10.98
N PHE A 143 3.43 -8.19 -10.08
CA PHE A 143 3.99 -8.52 -8.78
C PHE A 143 5.18 -9.49 -8.91
N LEU A 144 5.07 -10.50 -9.78
CA LEU A 144 6.13 -11.48 -10.03
C LEU A 144 7.41 -10.82 -10.58
N ASP A 145 7.29 -9.82 -11.44
CA ASP A 145 8.45 -9.09 -11.96
C ASP A 145 9.22 -8.41 -10.82
N ILE A 146 8.52 -7.76 -9.88
CA ILE A 146 9.13 -7.14 -8.68
C ILE A 146 9.77 -8.21 -7.79
N VAL A 147 9.07 -9.30 -7.51
CA VAL A 147 9.57 -10.41 -6.68
C VAL A 147 10.85 -11.01 -7.29
N ASN A 148 10.86 -11.26 -8.60
CA ASN A 148 12.00 -11.84 -9.29
C ASN A 148 13.23 -10.93 -9.25
N GLU A 149 13.05 -9.62 -9.43
CA GLU A 149 14.15 -8.64 -9.34
C GLU A 149 14.78 -8.67 -7.94
N VAL A 150 13.98 -8.58 -6.88
CA VAL A 150 14.48 -8.57 -5.50
C VAL A 150 15.06 -9.92 -5.10
N ALA A 151 14.46 -11.04 -5.53
CA ALA A 151 14.99 -12.37 -5.28
C ALA A 151 16.35 -12.58 -5.95
N GLN A 152 16.52 -12.11 -7.20
CA GLN A 152 17.80 -12.18 -7.90
C GLN A 152 18.88 -11.36 -7.18
N GLU A 153 18.57 -10.15 -6.71
CA GLU A 153 19.49 -9.36 -5.89
C GLU A 153 19.95 -10.11 -4.63
N SER A 154 19.03 -10.83 -3.98
CA SER A 154 19.33 -11.60 -2.77
C SER A 154 20.21 -12.82 -3.07
N LEU A 155 19.92 -13.53 -4.15
CA LEU A 155 20.76 -14.65 -4.65
C LEU A 155 22.18 -14.19 -4.98
N ASP A 156 22.33 -13.04 -5.62
CA ASP A 156 23.64 -12.48 -5.98
C ASP A 156 24.47 -12.11 -4.73
N ARG A 157 23.80 -11.84 -3.61
CA ARG A 157 24.43 -11.63 -2.29
C ARG A 157 24.75 -12.94 -1.56
N GLY A 158 24.28 -14.07 -2.07
CA GLY A 158 24.55 -15.40 -1.49
C GLY A 158 23.46 -15.95 -0.60
N ALA A 159 22.22 -15.43 -0.71
CA ALA A 159 21.07 -15.95 0.03
C ALA A 159 20.76 -17.41 -0.34
N ASP A 160 20.43 -18.23 0.66
CA ASP A 160 19.98 -19.62 0.50
C ASP A 160 18.45 -19.65 0.53
N ILE A 161 17.83 -19.67 -0.64
CA ILE A 161 16.39 -19.70 -0.77
C ILE A 161 15.90 -21.12 -0.60
N LYS A 162 15.31 -21.44 0.54
CA LYS A 162 14.81 -22.79 0.86
C LYS A 162 13.43 -23.11 0.30
N ASP A 163 12.67 -22.12 -0.08
CA ASP A 163 11.31 -22.29 -0.64
C ASP A 163 11.27 -21.92 -2.12
N LEU A 164 11.66 -22.90 -2.96
CA LEU A 164 11.67 -22.78 -4.42
C LEU A 164 10.26 -22.67 -5.04
N ASP A 165 9.19 -23.01 -4.31
CA ASP A 165 7.81 -22.94 -4.81
C ASP A 165 7.32 -21.48 -4.95
N THR A 166 8.01 -20.53 -4.34
CA THR A 166 7.69 -19.11 -4.41
C THR A 166 8.50 -18.32 -5.44
N ILE A 167 9.53 -18.93 -6.02
CA ILE A 167 10.37 -18.34 -7.06
C ILE A 167 10.29 -19.21 -8.30
N ILE A 168 9.45 -18.82 -9.24
CA ILE A 168 9.48 -19.38 -10.57
C ILE A 168 10.68 -18.74 -11.29
N VAL A 169 11.87 -19.30 -11.07
CA VAL A 169 13.01 -19.01 -11.92
C VAL A 169 12.66 -19.59 -13.28
N GLN A 170 12.16 -18.75 -14.17
CA GLN A 170 12.12 -19.12 -15.58
C GLN A 170 13.56 -19.21 -16.06
N ASN A 171 14.13 -20.40 -16.02
CA ASN A 171 15.29 -20.72 -16.83
C ASN A 171 14.89 -20.51 -18.30
N LYS A 172 15.13 -19.32 -18.83
CA LYS A 172 15.17 -19.08 -20.27
C LYS A 172 16.42 -19.81 -20.81
N HIS A 173 16.19 -20.97 -21.37
CA HIS A 173 17.12 -21.57 -22.32
C HIS A 173 17.03 -20.86 -23.69
#